data_8d01ca637815c8a321d44161ddf8b88a
#
_entry.id   8d01ca637815c8a321d44161ddf8b88a
#
_cell.length_a   1.000
_cell.length_b   1.000
_cell.length_c   1.000
_cell.angle_alpha   90.00
_cell.angle_beta   90.00
_cell.angle_gamma   90.00
#
_symmetry.space_group_name_H-M   'P 1'
#
loop_
_entity.id
_entity.type
_entity.pdbx_description
1 polymer ?
#
loop_
_entity_poly.entity_id
_entity_poly.type
_entity_poly.pdbx_seq_one_letter_code
_entity_poly.pdbx_strand_id
1 'polypeptide(L)'
;MDKTDYILRSLTKTSKKRWEHYAVTRIYHLLNDPDIEFVCQQCVRKENGKIYLADLFFPQLELYLEIDEGHHNSEQSQTDDAKRRMDITEVTGFLEKRIPASEISLEIFDRYINEFIELIRNRKNRMIKDKKFKEWDYDNKYTARPHLKAGRISVGPDAVFRYHRDALNCFGYNKGHHQSGGWSIPSHISEAMGLSGKCMVWFPKLYGNSDWGNELTDDGNKIIERNIKDDEGYTERWDKRIVMAHSRDELNRTLYRFLGVFEAIPGHHTGNILEFHRVSTSVNVYPPNDAAP
;
A
#
# COMPACT_ATOMS: atom_id res chain seq x y z
N MET A 1 4.51 -10.44 -12.73
CA MET A 1 5.62 -9.44 -12.74
C MET A 1 6.49 -9.80 -11.55
N ASP A 2 7.71 -10.22 -11.80
CA ASP A 2 8.69 -10.53 -10.78
C ASP A 2 9.50 -9.27 -10.37
N LYS A 3 10.42 -9.44 -9.41
CA LYS A 3 11.26 -8.34 -8.91
C LYS A 3 12.13 -7.71 -10.01
N THR A 4 12.65 -8.52 -10.92
CA THR A 4 13.48 -8.05 -12.05
C THR A 4 12.66 -7.19 -13.00
N ASP A 5 11.46 -7.64 -13.40
CA ASP A 5 10.53 -6.87 -14.22
C ASP A 5 10.17 -5.51 -13.58
N TYR A 6 9.95 -5.49 -12.26
CA TYR A 6 9.69 -4.25 -11.54
C TYR A 6 10.87 -3.28 -11.62
N ILE A 7 12.10 -3.75 -11.40
CA ILE A 7 13.32 -2.95 -11.45
C ILE A 7 13.49 -2.34 -12.85
N LEU A 8 13.43 -3.17 -13.90
CA LEU A 8 13.58 -2.71 -15.29
C LEU A 8 12.53 -1.64 -15.64
N ARG A 9 11.26 -1.87 -15.31
CA ARG A 9 10.19 -0.88 -15.53
C ARG A 9 10.37 0.39 -14.72
N SER A 10 10.90 0.31 -13.50
CA SER A 10 11.14 1.47 -12.66
C SER A 10 12.22 2.37 -13.25
N LEU A 11 13.34 1.80 -13.71
CA LEU A 11 14.42 2.54 -14.36
C LEU A 11 13.97 3.20 -15.68
N THR A 12 13.11 2.53 -16.47
CA THR A 12 12.63 3.10 -17.74
C THR A 12 11.66 4.28 -17.59
N LYS A 13 11.04 4.48 -16.43
CA LYS A 13 10.17 5.65 -16.17
C LYS A 13 10.87 6.98 -16.33
N THR A 14 12.15 7.03 -16.04
CA THR A 14 12.98 8.25 -16.03
C THR A 14 13.75 8.47 -17.34
N SER A 15 13.62 7.58 -18.31
CA SER A 15 14.44 7.57 -19.54
C SER A 15 14.39 8.86 -20.39
N LYS A 16 13.31 9.66 -20.25
CA LYS A 16 13.15 10.95 -20.96
C LYS A 16 13.65 12.16 -20.16
N LYS A 17 14.05 11.96 -18.91
CA LYS A 17 14.55 13.00 -18.00
C LYS A 17 16.04 12.78 -17.77
N ARG A 18 16.86 13.57 -18.42
CA ARG A 18 18.30 13.33 -18.55
C ARG A 18 19.03 13.16 -17.22
N TRP A 19 18.90 14.15 -16.32
CA TRP A 19 19.60 14.16 -15.05
C TRP A 19 19.00 13.18 -14.04
N GLU A 20 17.69 13.12 -13.99
CA GLU A 20 16.99 12.15 -13.14
C GLU A 20 17.35 10.73 -13.55
N HIS A 21 17.34 10.41 -14.86
CA HIS A 21 17.73 9.08 -15.36
C HIS A 21 19.15 8.72 -14.97
N TYR A 22 20.09 9.66 -15.16
CA TYR A 22 21.49 9.47 -14.75
C TYR A 22 21.60 9.19 -13.25
N ALA A 23 20.99 10.05 -12.41
CA ALA A 23 21.04 9.91 -10.96
C ALA A 23 20.45 8.59 -10.48
N VAL A 24 19.23 8.26 -10.93
CA VAL A 24 18.53 7.05 -10.53
C VAL A 24 19.30 5.79 -10.90
N THR A 25 19.79 5.70 -12.14
CA THR A 25 20.56 4.53 -12.60
C THR A 25 21.89 4.41 -11.86
N ARG A 26 22.60 5.54 -11.66
CA ARG A 26 23.85 5.55 -10.92
C ARG A 26 23.66 5.16 -9.45
N ILE A 27 22.66 5.72 -8.77
CA ILE A 27 22.32 5.35 -7.39
C ILE A 27 22.02 3.85 -7.30
N TYR A 28 21.16 3.33 -8.19
CA TYR A 28 20.82 1.91 -8.18
C TYR A 28 22.04 1.01 -8.31
N HIS A 29 22.92 1.28 -9.28
CA HIS A 29 24.10 0.45 -9.53
C HIS A 29 25.19 0.58 -8.45
N LEU A 30 25.43 1.77 -7.92
CA LEU A 30 26.45 1.98 -6.88
C LEU A 30 25.96 1.54 -5.49
N LEU A 31 24.67 1.66 -5.21
CA LEU A 31 24.08 1.13 -3.99
C LEU A 31 24.16 -0.40 -3.97
N ASN A 32 23.80 -1.04 -5.08
CA ASN A 32 23.84 -2.50 -5.31
C ASN A 32 23.32 -3.30 -4.10
N ASP A 33 22.19 -2.87 -3.57
CA ASP A 33 21.60 -3.45 -2.37
C ASP A 33 20.18 -3.98 -2.67
N PRO A 34 20.02 -5.33 -2.83
CA PRO A 34 18.75 -5.93 -3.21
C PRO A 34 17.68 -5.87 -2.12
N ASP A 35 18.07 -5.55 -0.88
CA ASP A 35 17.15 -5.47 0.26
C ASP A 35 16.44 -4.12 0.35
N ILE A 36 16.90 -3.12 -0.43
CA ILE A 36 16.32 -1.79 -0.42
C ILE A 36 15.29 -1.62 -1.53
N GLU A 37 14.04 -1.37 -1.15
CA GLU A 37 12.98 -0.99 -2.10
C GLU A 37 13.19 0.45 -2.57
N PHE A 38 13.04 0.67 -3.88
CA PHE A 38 13.00 2.00 -4.46
C PHE A 38 11.83 2.16 -5.41
N VAL A 39 11.29 3.38 -5.50
CA VAL A 39 10.18 3.70 -6.39
C VAL A 39 10.52 4.97 -7.15
N CYS A 40 10.61 4.89 -8.48
CA CYS A 40 10.79 6.05 -9.34
C CYS A 40 9.45 6.74 -9.60
N GLN A 41 9.41 8.07 -9.58
CA GLN A 41 8.22 8.87 -9.83
C GLN A 41 7.08 8.46 -8.89
N GLN A 42 7.36 8.43 -7.58
CA GLN A 42 6.35 8.07 -6.59
C GLN A 42 5.27 9.14 -6.51
N CYS A 43 4.05 8.72 -6.79
CA CYS A 43 2.88 9.57 -6.64
C CYS A 43 2.54 9.75 -5.16
N VAL A 44 2.43 11.00 -4.72
CA VAL A 44 1.94 11.39 -3.38
C VAL A 44 0.69 12.24 -3.57
N ARG A 45 -0.40 11.90 -2.90
CA ARG A 45 -1.69 12.60 -3.00
C ARG A 45 -2.03 13.29 -1.68
N LYS A 46 -2.36 14.58 -1.77
CA LYS A 46 -2.93 15.33 -0.66
C LYS A 46 -4.42 15.06 -0.47
N GLU A 47 -4.95 15.42 0.69
CA GLU A 47 -6.39 15.40 1.00
C GLU A 47 -7.21 16.18 0.00
N ASN A 48 -6.72 17.32 -0.48
CA ASN A 48 -7.36 18.15 -1.51
C ASN A 48 -7.32 17.54 -2.93
N GLY A 49 -6.77 16.32 -3.09
CA GLY A 49 -6.67 15.62 -4.36
C GLY A 49 -5.50 16.01 -5.26
N LYS A 50 -4.68 17.01 -4.89
CA LYS A 50 -3.49 17.40 -5.66
C LYS A 50 -2.45 16.29 -5.62
N ILE A 51 -1.80 16.02 -6.76
CA ILE A 51 -0.82 14.95 -6.93
C ILE A 51 0.56 15.56 -7.15
N TYR A 52 1.56 15.00 -6.47
CA TYR A 52 2.97 15.24 -6.64
C TYR A 52 3.71 13.96 -7.00
N LEU A 53 4.84 14.08 -7.70
CA LEU A 53 5.69 12.95 -8.03
C LEU A 53 7.07 13.20 -7.39
N ALA A 54 7.47 12.33 -6.48
CA ALA A 54 8.83 12.30 -5.97
C ALA A 54 9.72 11.51 -6.94
N ASP A 55 10.87 12.07 -7.33
CA ASP A 55 11.72 11.49 -8.38
C ASP A 55 12.22 10.10 -8.00
N LEU A 56 12.74 9.94 -6.77
CA LEU A 56 13.17 8.66 -6.22
C LEU A 56 12.80 8.54 -4.74
N PHE A 57 12.13 7.47 -4.39
CA PHE A 57 11.51 7.25 -3.09
C PHE A 57 11.93 5.92 -2.49
N PHE A 58 12.35 5.92 -1.21
CA PHE A 58 12.81 4.76 -0.46
C PHE A 58 11.89 4.51 0.74
N PRO A 59 10.80 3.72 0.57
CA PRO A 59 9.77 3.56 1.59
C PRO A 59 10.28 3.03 2.92
N GLN A 60 11.19 2.04 2.88
CA GLN A 60 11.75 1.41 4.08
C GLN A 60 12.64 2.36 4.87
N LEU A 61 13.22 3.37 4.22
CA LEU A 61 14.18 4.31 4.80
C LEU A 61 13.54 5.64 5.17
N GLU A 62 12.24 5.81 4.91
CA GLU A 62 11.53 7.07 5.13
C GLU A 62 12.27 8.25 4.48
N LEU A 63 12.70 8.09 3.23
CA LEU A 63 13.58 8.98 2.51
C LEU A 63 13.13 9.15 1.06
N TYR A 64 13.22 10.36 0.53
CA TYR A 64 13.06 10.58 -0.90
C TYR A 64 14.06 11.60 -1.44
N LEU A 65 14.30 11.53 -2.76
CA LEU A 65 15.20 12.38 -3.51
C LEU A 65 14.43 13.16 -4.58
N GLU A 66 14.73 14.44 -4.70
CA GLU A 66 14.34 15.32 -5.81
C GLU A 66 15.58 15.76 -6.57
N ILE A 67 15.52 15.70 -7.90
CA ILE A 67 16.58 16.20 -8.79
C ILE A 67 16.12 17.53 -9.38
N ASP A 68 16.80 18.60 -9.00
CA ASP A 68 16.45 19.95 -9.40
C ASP A 68 17.13 20.34 -10.72
N GLU A 69 16.40 20.19 -11.82
CA GLU A 69 16.88 20.47 -13.19
C GLU A 69 16.83 21.97 -13.58
N GLY A 70 16.45 22.86 -12.66
CA GLY A 70 16.54 24.32 -12.83
C GLY A 70 15.63 24.95 -13.87
N HIS A 71 14.62 24.23 -14.36
CA HIS A 71 13.68 24.75 -15.36
C HIS A 71 12.66 25.77 -14.83
N HIS A 72 12.78 26.14 -13.54
CA HIS A 72 11.80 26.95 -12.84
C HIS A 72 12.42 28.17 -12.15
N ASN A 73 13.05 29.06 -12.96
CA ASN A 73 13.68 30.30 -12.45
C ASN A 73 12.69 31.47 -12.20
N SER A 74 11.38 31.25 -12.21
CA SER A 74 10.40 32.28 -11.82
C SER A 74 10.12 32.23 -10.31
N GLU A 75 9.92 33.40 -9.68
CA GLU A 75 9.54 33.50 -8.25
C GLU A 75 8.28 32.67 -7.93
N GLN A 76 7.35 32.60 -8.88
CA GLN A 76 6.14 31.76 -8.77
C GLN A 76 6.47 30.27 -8.66
N SER A 77 7.43 29.79 -9.44
CA SER A 77 7.83 28.38 -9.43
C SER A 77 8.61 28.00 -8.17
N GLN A 78 9.45 28.91 -7.64
CA GLN A 78 10.14 28.68 -6.37
C GLN A 78 9.15 28.58 -5.19
N THR A 79 8.11 29.41 -5.20
CA THR A 79 7.05 29.36 -4.18
C THR A 79 6.23 28.06 -4.30
N ASP A 80 5.91 27.66 -5.51
CA ASP A 80 5.19 26.40 -5.77
C ASP A 80 6.03 25.16 -5.41
N ASP A 81 7.32 25.19 -5.65
CA ASP A 81 8.25 24.11 -5.28
C ASP A 81 8.45 24.02 -3.75
N ALA A 82 8.58 25.15 -3.05
CA ALA A 82 8.63 25.17 -1.59
C ALA A 82 7.35 24.62 -0.97
N LYS A 83 6.18 24.98 -1.53
CA LYS A 83 4.90 24.47 -1.10
C LYS A 83 4.75 22.96 -1.40
N ARG A 84 5.19 22.51 -2.59
CA ARG A 84 5.24 21.09 -2.98
C ARG A 84 6.05 20.26 -1.99
N ARG A 85 7.21 20.74 -1.60
CA ARG A 85 8.12 20.12 -0.64
C ARG A 85 7.47 19.95 0.74
N MET A 86 6.90 21.05 1.29
CA MET A 86 6.14 20.97 2.54
C MET A 86 5.03 19.95 2.48
N ASP A 87 4.33 19.90 1.34
CA ASP A 87 3.20 19.01 1.09
C ASP A 87 3.59 17.52 1.10
N ILE A 88 4.73 17.14 0.48
CA ILE A 88 5.18 15.74 0.46
C ILE A 88 5.66 15.32 1.86
N THR A 89 6.47 16.16 2.51
CA THR A 89 7.00 15.87 3.86
C THR A 89 5.87 15.82 4.89
N GLU A 90 4.87 16.70 4.81
CA GLU A 90 3.71 16.73 5.71
C GLU A 90 2.88 15.44 5.59
N VAL A 91 2.62 14.98 4.36
CA VAL A 91 1.82 13.78 4.10
C VAL A 91 2.57 12.50 4.47
N THR A 92 3.86 12.43 4.20
CA THR A 92 4.64 11.19 4.37
C THR A 92 5.47 11.13 5.65
N GLY A 93 5.84 12.28 6.22
CA GLY A 93 6.80 12.39 7.31
C GLY A 93 8.25 12.06 6.91
N PHE A 94 8.51 11.87 5.61
CA PHE A 94 9.80 11.39 5.11
C PHE A 94 10.82 12.52 4.95
N LEU A 95 12.09 12.16 5.12
CA LEU A 95 13.19 13.06 4.90
C LEU A 95 13.39 13.34 3.41
N GLU A 96 13.40 14.62 3.04
CA GLU A 96 13.77 15.05 1.70
C GLU A 96 15.28 15.25 1.56
N LYS A 97 15.83 14.82 0.43
CA LYS A 97 17.13 15.25 -0.07
C LYS A 97 16.95 15.84 -1.46
N ARG A 98 17.61 16.99 -1.74
CA ARG A 98 17.66 17.60 -3.08
C ARG A 98 19.07 17.57 -3.63
N ILE A 99 19.19 17.31 -4.93
CA ILE A 99 20.45 17.41 -5.68
C ILE A 99 20.23 18.39 -6.83
N PRO A 100 20.92 19.53 -6.84
CA PRO A 100 20.87 20.45 -7.97
C PRO A 100 21.53 19.80 -9.18
N ALA A 101 20.87 19.91 -10.35
CA ALA A 101 21.37 19.39 -11.62
C ALA A 101 21.61 20.47 -12.67
N SER A 102 21.19 21.71 -12.40
CA SER A 102 21.45 22.85 -13.27
C SER A 102 22.77 23.56 -12.93
N GLU A 103 23.49 24.02 -13.94
CA GLU A 103 24.68 24.88 -13.82
C GLU A 103 25.85 24.28 -13.01
N ILE A 104 25.90 22.95 -12.86
CA ILE A 104 26.98 22.25 -12.16
C ILE A 104 27.69 21.27 -13.10
N SER A 105 28.96 20.97 -12.80
CA SER A 105 29.70 19.95 -13.52
C SER A 105 29.23 18.55 -13.12
N LEU A 106 29.45 17.57 -14.02
CA LEU A 106 29.13 16.17 -13.72
C LEU A 106 29.88 15.65 -12.50
N GLU A 107 31.11 16.11 -12.26
CA GLU A 107 31.90 15.73 -11.08
C GLU A 107 31.25 16.20 -9.78
N ILE A 108 30.70 17.40 -9.75
CA ILE A 108 29.99 17.96 -8.59
C ILE A 108 28.68 17.17 -8.39
N PHE A 109 27.96 16.90 -9.46
CA PHE A 109 26.73 16.10 -9.40
C PHE A 109 26.99 14.69 -8.87
N ASP A 110 28.06 14.04 -9.33
CA ASP A 110 28.49 12.73 -8.85
C ASP A 110 28.86 12.72 -7.36
N ARG A 111 29.44 13.80 -6.85
CA ARG A 111 29.73 13.96 -5.42
C ARG A 111 28.44 13.97 -4.61
N TYR A 112 27.44 14.75 -5.02
CA TYR A 112 26.12 14.75 -4.35
C TYR A 112 25.45 13.39 -4.37
N ILE A 113 25.54 12.65 -5.49
CA ILE A 113 25.02 11.28 -5.57
C ILE A 113 25.74 10.36 -4.59
N ASN A 114 27.07 10.44 -4.48
CA ASN A 114 27.85 9.62 -3.55
C ASN A 114 27.49 9.95 -2.09
N GLU A 115 27.33 11.22 -1.74
CA GLU A 115 26.88 11.65 -0.42
C GLU A 115 25.47 11.11 -0.10
N PHE A 116 24.59 11.08 -1.10
CA PHE A 116 23.26 10.54 -0.94
C PHE A 116 23.28 9.01 -0.74
N ILE A 117 24.14 8.28 -1.46
CA ILE A 117 24.33 6.85 -1.26
C ILE A 117 24.82 6.56 0.16
N GLU A 118 25.78 7.34 0.69
CA GLU A 118 26.23 7.20 2.07
C GLU A 118 25.10 7.49 3.09
N LEU A 119 24.24 8.47 2.81
CA LEU A 119 23.04 8.73 3.62
C LEU A 119 22.13 7.51 3.66
N ILE A 120 21.86 6.86 2.50
CA ILE A 120 21.05 5.64 2.41
C ILE A 120 21.65 4.53 3.27
N ARG A 121 22.96 4.26 3.13
CA ARG A 121 23.68 3.22 3.88
C ARG A 121 23.61 3.46 5.38
N ASN A 122 23.83 4.69 5.80
CA ASN A 122 23.81 5.08 7.20
C ASN A 122 22.40 4.94 7.80
N ARG A 123 21.35 5.32 7.05
CA ARG A 123 19.95 5.12 7.50
C ARG A 123 19.60 3.64 7.61
N LYS A 124 19.94 2.81 6.60
CA LYS A 124 19.73 1.35 6.65
C LYS A 124 20.39 0.78 7.91
N ASN A 125 21.68 1.08 8.14
CA ASN A 125 22.42 0.60 9.28
C ASN A 125 21.79 1.00 10.63
N ARG A 126 21.32 2.25 10.75
CA ARG A 126 20.59 2.71 11.94
C ARG A 126 19.31 1.92 12.13
N MET A 127 18.51 1.74 11.09
CA MET A 127 17.24 1.02 11.18
C MET A 127 17.43 -0.47 11.47
N ILE A 128 18.52 -1.09 11.00
CA ILE A 128 18.90 -2.47 11.38
C ILE A 128 19.22 -2.50 12.87
N LYS A 129 20.04 -1.58 13.38
CA LYS A 129 20.38 -1.49 14.80
C LYS A 129 19.13 -1.31 15.67
N ASP A 130 18.18 -0.51 15.22
CA ASP A 130 16.90 -0.23 15.89
C ASP A 130 15.85 -1.33 15.68
N LYS A 131 16.19 -2.41 14.95
CA LYS A 131 15.29 -3.53 14.58
C LYS A 131 14.04 -3.09 13.81
N LYS A 132 14.13 -2.00 13.05
CA LYS A 132 13.04 -1.43 12.24
C LYS A 132 13.17 -1.76 10.76
N PHE A 133 14.36 -2.13 10.28
CA PHE A 133 14.57 -2.44 8.88
C PHE A 133 13.96 -3.81 8.54
N LYS A 134 13.18 -3.83 7.44
CA LYS A 134 12.68 -5.06 6.82
C LYS A 134 13.22 -5.14 5.40
N GLU A 135 13.80 -6.26 5.04
CA GLU A 135 14.31 -6.51 3.68
C GLU A 135 13.21 -6.42 2.63
N TRP A 136 13.54 -5.95 1.44
CA TRP A 136 12.61 -5.86 0.33
C TRP A 136 12.30 -7.23 -0.28
N ASP A 137 11.24 -7.83 0.17
CA ASP A 137 10.69 -9.06 -0.39
C ASP A 137 9.54 -8.74 -1.37
N TYR A 138 9.88 -8.30 -2.57
CA TYR A 138 8.89 -7.92 -3.58
C TYR A 138 7.95 -9.08 -3.94
N ASP A 139 8.47 -10.30 -4.02
CA ASP A 139 7.75 -11.47 -4.53
C ASP A 139 6.71 -11.99 -3.52
N ASN A 140 6.94 -11.75 -2.23
CA ASN A 140 6.01 -12.17 -1.17
C ASN A 140 5.20 -11.03 -0.55
N LYS A 141 5.64 -9.77 -0.67
CA LYS A 141 5.09 -8.60 0.03
C LYS A 141 3.56 -8.46 -0.04
N TYR A 142 2.94 -8.88 -1.16
CA TYR A 142 1.50 -8.72 -1.39
C TYR A 142 0.80 -10.06 -1.63
N THR A 143 1.37 -11.17 -1.16
CA THR A 143 0.84 -12.52 -1.33
C THR A 143 0.36 -13.11 -0.01
N ALA A 144 -0.34 -14.24 -0.08
CA ALA A 144 -0.76 -14.98 1.11
C ALA A 144 0.41 -15.67 1.86
N ARG A 145 1.57 -15.91 1.20
CA ARG A 145 2.66 -16.73 1.73
C ARG A 145 3.14 -16.35 3.14
N PRO A 146 3.42 -15.06 3.48
CA PRO A 146 3.86 -14.69 4.82
C PRO A 146 2.81 -15.05 5.88
N HIS A 147 1.52 -14.85 5.57
CA HIS A 147 0.42 -15.11 6.48
C HIS A 147 0.17 -16.61 6.67
N LEU A 148 0.26 -17.40 5.58
CA LEU A 148 0.18 -18.85 5.62
C LEU A 148 1.30 -19.46 6.47
N LYS A 149 2.54 -18.95 6.31
CA LYS A 149 3.68 -19.36 7.14
C LYS A 149 3.48 -19.01 8.63
N ALA A 150 2.84 -17.89 8.92
CA ALA A 150 2.52 -17.46 10.29
C ALA A 150 1.29 -18.17 10.87
N GLY A 151 0.50 -18.92 10.07
CA GLY A 151 -0.75 -19.56 10.47
C GLY A 151 -1.91 -18.58 10.71
N ARG A 152 -1.69 -17.29 10.59
CA ARG A 152 -2.69 -16.23 10.86
C ARG A 152 -2.40 -14.95 10.09
N ILE A 153 -3.43 -14.15 9.86
CA ILE A 153 -3.33 -12.77 9.42
C ILE A 153 -3.81 -11.83 10.53
N SER A 154 -3.11 -10.72 10.74
CA SER A 154 -3.45 -9.70 11.76
C SER A 154 -3.46 -8.31 11.13
N VAL A 155 -4.31 -7.41 11.64
CA VAL A 155 -4.34 -6.01 11.22
C VAL A 155 -2.96 -5.38 11.40
N GLY A 156 -2.46 -4.74 10.34
CA GLY A 156 -1.14 -4.12 10.34
C GLY A 156 -0.66 -3.76 8.93
N PRO A 157 0.48 -3.09 8.81
CA PRO A 157 0.98 -2.57 7.55
C PRO A 157 1.37 -3.67 6.53
N ASP A 158 1.64 -4.88 7.00
CA ASP A 158 2.02 -6.01 6.16
C ASP A 158 0.81 -6.81 5.63
N ALA A 159 -0.39 -6.59 6.20
CA ALA A 159 -1.62 -7.29 5.80
C ALA A 159 -2.30 -6.59 4.62
N VAL A 160 -1.58 -6.49 3.49
CA VAL A 160 -1.98 -5.77 2.29
C VAL A 160 -1.79 -6.61 1.03
N PHE A 161 -2.70 -6.46 0.06
CA PHE A 161 -2.72 -7.26 -1.17
C PHE A 161 -3.01 -6.37 -2.38
N ARG A 162 -2.47 -6.75 -3.55
CA ARG A 162 -2.75 -6.06 -4.81
C ARG A 162 -4.00 -6.58 -5.51
N TYR A 163 -4.32 -7.85 -5.34
CA TYR A 163 -5.42 -8.52 -6.02
C TYR A 163 -6.31 -9.28 -5.03
N HIS A 164 -7.61 -9.36 -5.32
CA HIS A 164 -8.55 -10.17 -4.56
C HIS A 164 -8.07 -11.60 -4.36
N ARG A 165 -7.56 -12.23 -5.44
CA ARG A 165 -7.05 -13.60 -5.39
C ARG A 165 -5.99 -13.79 -4.32
N ASP A 166 -5.03 -12.87 -4.23
CA ASP A 166 -3.92 -12.99 -3.28
C ASP A 166 -4.42 -12.89 -1.82
N ALA A 167 -5.40 -12.04 -1.56
CA ALA A 167 -6.07 -11.97 -0.26
C ALA A 167 -6.89 -13.25 0.02
N LEU A 168 -7.64 -13.75 -0.97
CA LEU A 168 -8.47 -14.94 -0.84
C LEU A 168 -7.65 -16.23 -0.65
N ASN A 169 -6.43 -16.28 -1.16
CA ASN A 169 -5.52 -17.42 -0.95
C ASN A 169 -5.17 -17.60 0.55
N CYS A 170 -5.34 -16.58 1.39
CA CYS A 170 -5.26 -16.73 2.85
C CYS A 170 -6.37 -17.63 3.42
N PHE A 171 -7.45 -17.83 2.69
CA PHE A 171 -8.69 -18.46 3.19
C PHE A 171 -9.13 -19.66 2.35
N GLY A 172 -8.19 -20.35 1.69
CA GLY A 172 -8.45 -21.58 0.95
C GLY A 172 -8.95 -21.40 -0.48
N TYR A 173 -9.03 -20.18 -0.99
CA TYR A 173 -9.38 -19.94 -2.40
C TYR A 173 -8.25 -20.40 -3.31
N ASN A 174 -8.53 -21.30 -4.25
CA ASN A 174 -7.57 -21.88 -5.18
C ASN A 174 -7.92 -21.64 -6.66
N LYS A 175 -8.93 -20.81 -6.92
CA LYS A 175 -9.32 -20.46 -8.30
C LYS A 175 -8.51 -19.27 -8.80
N GLY A 176 -8.57 -19.02 -10.09
CA GLY A 176 -7.85 -17.93 -10.73
C GLY A 176 -8.36 -16.53 -10.36
N HIS A 177 -8.69 -15.74 -11.36
CA HIS A 177 -9.16 -14.36 -11.19
C HIS A 177 -10.47 -14.26 -10.40
N HIS A 178 -10.58 -13.25 -9.53
CA HIS A 178 -11.78 -12.92 -8.76
C HIS A 178 -12.00 -11.40 -8.78
N GLN A 179 -13.22 -10.97 -9.09
CA GLN A 179 -13.60 -9.54 -9.17
C GLN A 179 -14.88 -9.19 -8.41
N SER A 180 -15.52 -10.15 -7.78
CA SER A 180 -16.73 -9.90 -6.99
C SER A 180 -16.41 -9.12 -5.70
N GLY A 181 -17.36 -8.35 -5.17
CA GLY A 181 -17.26 -7.63 -3.91
C GLY A 181 -17.13 -8.52 -2.68
N GLY A 182 -17.31 -9.83 -2.82
CA GLY A 182 -17.12 -10.78 -1.73
C GLY A 182 -17.03 -12.22 -2.21
N TRP A 183 -16.56 -13.09 -1.31
CA TRP A 183 -16.48 -14.54 -1.53
C TRP A 183 -16.95 -15.29 -0.29
N SER A 184 -17.93 -16.18 -0.47
CA SER A 184 -18.45 -17.06 0.59
C SER A 184 -17.43 -18.12 0.95
N ILE A 185 -17.01 -18.17 2.21
CA ILE A 185 -16.09 -19.19 2.70
C ILE A 185 -16.86 -20.50 2.89
N PRO A 186 -16.43 -21.63 2.32
CA PRO A 186 -17.02 -22.94 2.60
C PRO A 186 -17.01 -23.26 4.10
N SER A 187 -18.09 -23.89 4.62
CA SER A 187 -18.26 -24.14 6.06
C SER A 187 -17.09 -24.91 6.68
N HIS A 188 -16.58 -25.94 5.98
CA HIS A 188 -15.44 -26.73 6.49
C HIS A 188 -14.15 -25.89 6.62
N ILE A 189 -13.97 -24.85 5.79
CA ILE A 189 -12.84 -23.93 5.87
C ILE A 189 -13.04 -22.95 7.05
N SER A 190 -14.23 -22.34 7.18
CA SER A 190 -14.52 -21.43 8.28
C SER A 190 -14.39 -22.12 9.64
N GLU A 191 -14.86 -23.36 9.77
CA GLU A 191 -14.71 -24.19 10.97
C GLU A 191 -13.23 -24.47 11.29
N ALA A 192 -12.43 -24.86 10.28
CA ALA A 192 -11.00 -25.10 10.44
C ALA A 192 -10.22 -23.83 10.85
N MET A 193 -10.70 -22.64 10.44
CA MET A 193 -10.18 -21.34 10.88
C MET A 193 -10.64 -20.93 12.27
N GLY A 194 -11.51 -21.68 12.91
CA GLY A 194 -12.11 -21.36 14.22
C GLY A 194 -13.21 -20.32 14.16
N LEU A 195 -13.84 -20.12 12.99
CA LEU A 195 -14.97 -19.23 12.79
C LEU A 195 -16.29 -20.03 12.83
N SER A 196 -17.27 -19.52 13.58
CA SER A 196 -18.62 -20.08 13.63
C SER A 196 -19.56 -19.36 12.66
N GLY A 197 -20.55 -20.08 12.15
CA GLY A 197 -21.59 -19.54 11.30
C GLY A 197 -21.18 -19.36 9.84
N LYS A 198 -22.01 -18.66 9.07
CA LYS A 198 -21.77 -18.34 7.67
C LYS A 198 -20.78 -17.20 7.55
N CYS A 199 -19.63 -17.45 6.94
CA CYS A 199 -18.55 -16.49 6.81
C CYS A 199 -18.29 -16.09 5.35
N MET A 200 -17.86 -14.85 5.16
CA MET A 200 -17.41 -14.38 3.86
C MET A 200 -16.14 -13.53 3.97
N VAL A 201 -15.36 -13.46 2.90
CA VAL A 201 -14.40 -12.39 2.68
C VAL A 201 -15.11 -11.28 1.92
N TRP A 202 -15.04 -10.05 2.44
CA TRP A 202 -15.69 -8.88 1.88
C TRP A 202 -14.68 -7.82 1.47
N PHE A 203 -14.89 -7.22 0.28
CA PHE A 203 -14.00 -6.23 -0.32
C PHE A 203 -14.69 -4.85 -0.45
N PRO A 204 -15.03 -4.17 0.67
CA PRO A 204 -15.64 -2.86 0.60
C PRO A 204 -14.67 -1.82 0.02
N LYS A 205 -15.17 -0.92 -0.82
CA LYS A 205 -14.45 0.27 -1.26
C LYS A 205 -14.71 1.38 -0.24
N LEU A 206 -13.66 1.88 0.42
CA LEU A 206 -13.73 2.99 1.37
C LEU A 206 -13.50 4.36 0.69
N TYR A 207 -14.01 4.51 -0.52
CA TYR A 207 -14.02 5.77 -1.27
C TYR A 207 -15.26 5.81 -2.16
N GLY A 208 -15.63 7.00 -2.64
CA GLY A 208 -16.86 7.21 -3.40
C GLY A 208 -17.09 6.17 -4.50
N ASN A 209 -18.27 5.55 -4.46
CA ASN A 209 -18.76 4.55 -5.39
C ASN A 209 -20.21 4.90 -5.74
N SER A 210 -20.66 4.58 -6.95
CA SER A 210 -22.04 4.87 -7.42
C SER A 210 -23.11 4.01 -6.75
N ASP A 211 -22.74 2.82 -6.26
CA ASP A 211 -23.67 1.80 -5.82
C ASP A 211 -23.73 1.64 -4.29
N TRP A 212 -22.57 1.84 -3.64
CA TRP A 212 -22.38 1.61 -2.22
C TRP A 212 -21.55 2.72 -1.58
N GLY A 213 -22.01 3.23 -0.45
CA GLY A 213 -21.24 4.09 0.43
C GLY A 213 -20.74 3.28 1.62
N ASN A 214 -19.42 3.06 1.70
CA ASN A 214 -18.80 2.39 2.83
C ASN A 214 -17.90 3.37 3.56
N GLU A 215 -18.06 3.46 4.86
CA GLU A 215 -17.30 4.34 5.73
C GLU A 215 -16.71 3.53 6.90
N LEU A 216 -15.42 3.71 7.14
CA LEU A 216 -14.75 3.17 8.32
C LEU A 216 -14.62 4.30 9.35
N THR A 217 -15.03 4.05 10.59
CA THR A 217 -14.85 5.03 11.68
C THR A 217 -13.36 5.27 11.99
N ASP A 218 -13.02 6.45 12.53
CA ASP A 218 -11.63 6.87 12.80
C ASP A 218 -10.87 5.89 13.72
N ASP A 219 -11.58 5.24 14.65
CA ASP A 219 -11.01 4.21 15.53
C ASP A 219 -10.85 2.85 14.84
N GLY A 220 -11.34 2.73 13.60
CA GLY A 220 -11.29 1.51 12.79
C GLY A 220 -12.18 0.37 13.30
N ASN A 221 -13.06 0.60 14.27
CA ASN A 221 -13.85 -0.44 14.93
C ASN A 221 -15.23 -0.67 14.34
N LYS A 222 -15.72 0.25 13.50
CA LYS A 222 -17.03 0.15 12.88
C LYS A 222 -16.94 0.43 11.37
N ILE A 223 -17.74 -0.31 10.59
CA ILE A 223 -18.00 -0.01 9.19
C ILE A 223 -19.49 0.27 9.02
N ILE A 224 -19.80 1.37 8.35
CA ILE A 224 -21.16 1.75 7.95
C ILE A 224 -21.26 1.49 6.45
N GLU A 225 -22.15 0.58 6.05
CA GLU A 225 -22.44 0.28 4.65
C GLU A 225 -23.80 0.85 4.26
N ARG A 226 -23.85 1.62 3.20
CA ARG A 226 -25.08 2.20 2.64
C ARG A 226 -25.28 1.73 1.21
N ASN A 227 -26.46 1.17 0.90
CA ASN A 227 -26.88 0.96 -0.47
C ASN A 227 -27.39 2.28 -1.07
N ILE A 228 -26.68 2.82 -2.06
CA ILE A 228 -27.05 4.12 -2.67
C ILE A 228 -28.14 3.96 -3.73
N LYS A 229 -28.22 2.77 -4.34
CA LYS A 229 -29.19 2.49 -5.43
C LYS A 229 -30.56 2.07 -4.97
N ASP A 230 -30.66 1.55 -3.77
CA ASP A 230 -31.88 0.92 -3.28
C ASP A 230 -32.14 1.33 -1.84
N ASP A 231 -33.28 2.03 -1.63
CA ASP A 231 -33.71 2.49 -0.33
C ASP A 231 -34.48 1.41 0.47
N GLU A 232 -34.83 0.26 -0.15
CA GLU A 232 -35.61 -0.80 0.51
C GLU A 232 -34.77 -1.57 1.56
N GLY A 233 -33.45 -1.38 1.56
CA GLY A 233 -32.56 -2.07 2.48
C GLY A 233 -32.35 -3.54 2.11
N TYR A 234 -31.38 -4.16 2.72
CA TYR A 234 -31.15 -5.58 2.53
C TYR A 234 -30.86 -6.28 3.86
N THR A 235 -31.14 -7.57 3.92
CA THR A 235 -30.92 -8.38 5.11
C THR A 235 -29.52 -8.98 5.05
N GLU A 236 -28.76 -8.82 6.12
CA GLU A 236 -27.48 -9.49 6.28
C GLU A 236 -27.66 -11.02 6.25
N ARG A 237 -26.82 -11.68 5.47
CA ARG A 237 -26.85 -13.15 5.26
C ARG A 237 -25.68 -13.87 5.91
N TRP A 238 -24.68 -13.10 6.39
CA TRP A 238 -23.42 -13.60 6.89
C TRP A 238 -23.30 -13.30 8.37
N ASP A 239 -22.91 -14.29 9.14
CA ASP A 239 -22.65 -14.10 10.56
C ASP A 239 -21.33 -13.34 10.78
N LYS A 240 -20.35 -13.58 9.90
CA LYS A 240 -19.04 -12.90 9.97
C LYS A 240 -18.54 -12.46 8.58
N ARG A 241 -17.94 -11.27 8.55
CA ARG A 241 -17.24 -10.73 7.38
C ARG A 241 -15.76 -10.55 7.69
N ILE A 242 -14.87 -11.26 6.98
CA ILE A 242 -13.44 -10.97 6.95
C ILE A 242 -13.23 -9.81 6.01
N VAL A 243 -12.85 -8.64 6.53
CA VAL A 243 -12.82 -7.40 5.75
C VAL A 243 -11.46 -7.18 5.13
N MET A 244 -11.44 -7.13 3.79
CA MET A 244 -10.31 -6.75 2.94
C MET A 244 -10.65 -5.43 2.24
N ALA A 245 -10.58 -4.31 2.96
CA ALA A 245 -11.01 -3.01 2.44
C ALA A 245 -10.11 -2.50 1.31
N HIS A 246 -10.74 -2.02 0.25
CA HIS A 246 -10.07 -1.39 -0.87
C HIS A 246 -10.00 0.12 -0.62
N SER A 247 -8.83 0.60 -0.26
CA SER A 247 -8.59 2.01 0.07
C SER A 247 -7.33 2.53 -0.62
N ARG A 248 -7.25 3.85 -0.73
CA ARG A 248 -6.05 4.55 -1.17
C ARG A 248 -5.25 4.98 0.07
N ASP A 249 -3.94 4.83 -0.01
CA ASP A 249 -3.03 5.39 0.99
C ASP A 249 -2.46 6.74 0.52
N GLU A 250 -1.63 7.35 1.36
CA GLU A 250 -0.98 8.65 1.11
C GLU A 250 -0.11 8.61 -0.14
N LEU A 251 0.44 7.45 -0.48
CA LEU A 251 1.21 7.22 -1.70
C LEU A 251 0.33 6.90 -2.92
N ASN A 252 -0.98 7.16 -2.83
CA ASN A 252 -1.99 6.89 -3.87
C ASN A 252 -2.01 5.43 -4.35
N ARG A 253 -1.57 4.49 -3.51
CA ARG A 253 -1.63 3.07 -3.81
C ARG A 253 -3.00 2.55 -3.43
N THR A 254 -3.68 1.93 -4.37
CA THR A 254 -4.96 1.28 -4.11
C THR A 254 -4.70 -0.20 -3.80
N LEU A 255 -4.87 -0.59 -2.55
CA LEU A 255 -4.57 -1.92 -2.04
C LEU A 255 -5.77 -2.46 -1.26
N TYR A 256 -5.86 -3.80 -1.17
CA TYR A 256 -6.78 -4.49 -0.27
C TYR A 256 -6.10 -4.68 1.08
N ARG A 257 -6.68 -4.09 2.14
CA ARG A 257 -6.12 -4.09 3.50
C ARG A 257 -6.97 -4.93 4.41
N PHE A 258 -6.37 -5.85 5.13
CA PHE A 258 -7.08 -6.58 6.16
C PHE A 258 -7.40 -5.65 7.34
N LEU A 259 -8.68 -5.47 7.63
CA LEU A 259 -9.16 -4.62 8.74
C LEU A 259 -9.67 -5.43 9.94
N GLY A 260 -9.71 -6.75 9.83
CA GLY A 260 -10.21 -7.62 10.89
C GLY A 260 -11.44 -8.44 10.48
N VAL A 261 -12.07 -9.04 11.48
CA VAL A 261 -13.34 -9.75 11.36
C VAL A 261 -14.43 -8.87 11.95
N PHE A 262 -15.54 -8.73 11.22
CA PHE A 262 -16.67 -7.88 11.57
C PHE A 262 -17.96 -8.68 11.60
N GLU A 263 -18.90 -8.25 12.44
CA GLU A 263 -20.25 -8.76 12.55
C GLU A 263 -21.25 -7.61 12.41
N ALA A 264 -22.43 -7.86 11.84
CA ALA A 264 -23.50 -6.88 11.80
C ALA A 264 -24.00 -6.56 13.21
N ILE A 265 -24.29 -5.31 13.50
CA ILE A 265 -24.84 -4.88 14.79
C ILE A 265 -26.34 -5.18 14.79
N PRO A 266 -26.85 -6.08 15.65
CA PRO A 266 -28.26 -6.39 15.73
C PRO A 266 -29.11 -5.13 16.04
N GLY A 267 -30.20 -4.95 15.29
CA GLY A 267 -31.12 -3.82 15.50
C GLY A 267 -30.65 -2.47 14.93
N HIS A 268 -29.45 -2.39 14.36
CA HIS A 268 -28.92 -1.19 13.69
C HIS A 268 -29.14 -1.21 12.17
N HIS A 269 -30.31 -1.70 11.75
CA HIS A 269 -30.77 -1.61 10.36
C HIS A 269 -31.72 -0.42 10.22
N THR A 270 -31.33 0.58 9.45
CA THR A 270 -32.21 1.71 9.15
C THR A 270 -32.31 1.85 7.64
N GLY A 271 -33.39 1.34 7.07
CA GLY A 271 -33.59 1.35 5.60
C GLY A 271 -32.43 0.67 4.87
N ASN A 272 -31.71 1.46 4.09
CA ASN A 272 -30.58 1.00 3.26
C ASN A 272 -29.20 1.01 3.96
N ILE A 273 -29.16 1.16 5.30
CA ILE A 273 -27.90 1.24 6.07
C ILE A 273 -27.71 0.00 6.94
N LEU A 274 -26.53 -0.59 6.90
CA LEU A 274 -26.05 -1.63 7.80
C LEU A 274 -24.80 -1.15 8.54
N GLU A 275 -24.72 -1.47 9.82
CA GLU A 275 -23.55 -1.22 10.66
C GLU A 275 -22.89 -2.51 11.09
N PHE A 276 -21.58 -2.55 10.99
CA PHE A 276 -20.74 -3.68 11.38
C PHE A 276 -19.75 -3.25 12.44
N HIS A 277 -19.56 -4.05 13.49
CA HIS A 277 -18.51 -3.84 14.48
C HIS A 277 -17.41 -4.89 14.33
N ARG A 278 -16.17 -4.48 14.62
CA ARG A 278 -15.02 -5.36 14.58
C ARG A 278 -14.97 -6.25 15.84
N VAL A 279 -15.02 -7.55 15.63
CA VAL A 279 -14.96 -8.56 16.71
C VAL A 279 -13.58 -9.16 16.86
N SER A 280 -12.71 -9.04 15.87
CA SER A 280 -11.32 -9.50 15.97
C SER A 280 -10.39 -8.73 15.04
N THR A 281 -9.17 -8.45 15.52
CA THR A 281 -8.07 -7.86 14.75
C THR A 281 -7.20 -8.91 14.05
N SER A 282 -7.51 -10.19 14.19
CA SER A 282 -6.77 -11.28 13.56
C SER A 282 -7.68 -12.48 13.30
N VAL A 283 -7.28 -13.33 12.35
CA VAL A 283 -7.96 -14.57 12.02
C VAL A 283 -6.94 -15.62 11.57
N ASN A 284 -7.21 -16.90 11.87
CA ASN A 284 -6.40 -17.99 11.33
C ASN A 284 -6.58 -18.07 9.82
N VAL A 285 -5.54 -18.50 9.13
CA VAL A 285 -5.56 -18.71 7.68
C VAL A 285 -5.76 -20.18 7.35
N TYR A 286 -6.18 -20.44 6.12
CA TYR A 286 -6.35 -21.80 5.61
C TYR A 286 -5.71 -21.89 4.22
N PRO A 287 -4.73 -22.78 3.99
CA PRO A 287 -4.02 -22.87 2.72
C PRO A 287 -4.95 -23.36 1.60
N PRO A 288 -4.78 -22.90 0.34
CA PRO A 288 -5.42 -23.52 -0.81
C PRO A 288 -5.00 -24.99 -0.93
N ASN A 289 -5.92 -25.89 -1.32
CA ASN A 289 -5.68 -27.34 -1.37
C ASN A 289 -4.53 -27.77 -2.32
N ASP A 290 -4.09 -26.91 -3.23
CA ASP A 290 -2.96 -27.15 -4.14
C ASP A 290 -1.61 -26.60 -3.61
N ALA A 291 -1.61 -25.98 -2.46
CA ALA A 291 -0.40 -25.51 -1.78
C ALA A 291 0.03 -26.54 -0.72
N ALA A 292 0.41 -27.75 -1.17
CA ALA A 292 1.26 -28.60 -0.34
C ALA A 292 2.63 -27.93 -0.19
N PRO A 293 3.29 -28.02 0.97
CA PRO A 293 4.51 -27.31 1.30
C PRO A 293 5.69 -27.64 0.38
#